data_1e140f9ad9dd96af6aa6249b3faedf21
#
_entry.id   1e140f9ad9dd96af6aa6249b3faedf21
#
_cell.length_a   1.000
_cell.length_b   1.000
_cell.length_c   1.000
_cell.angle_alpha   90.00
_cell.angle_beta   90.00
_cell.angle_gamma   90.00
#
_symmetry.space_group_name_H-M   'P 1'
#
loop_
_entity.id
_entity.type
_entity.pdbx_description
1 polymer ?
#
loop_
_entity_poly.entity_id
_entity_poly.type
_entity_poly.pdbx_seq_one_letter_code
_entity_poly.pdbx_strand_id
1 'polypeptide(L)'
;MQKTLHKSKKKRNFAAEKMKKGLFLILLAAFFAPQLFGQVPEPIQIPAEVTPAGDTVGLAFLRDVYVFPKMKFKNKKQEKFYWRTVRDVKKTLPYAKILAKEMEKTSDLMKSMNRRQKRKFWKQYEKLLFQRYEGSFRDMTASQGQMLMKLIDRESGVTSYDVIELYKGSLAANFWQGLAKMFGNDLKAEYDGNDKDKITERIILLVESGQL
;
A
#
# COMPACT_ATOMS: atom_id res chain seq x y z
N MET A 1 -13.31 67.10 40.73
CA MET A 1 -12.13 66.29 41.03
C MET A 1 -12.32 64.80 40.83
N GLN A 2 -13.53 64.25 40.74
CA GLN A 2 -13.78 62.75 40.52
C GLN A 2 -13.65 62.23 39.06
N LYS A 3 -13.87 63.06 38.03
CA LYS A 3 -13.82 62.63 36.62
C LYS A 3 -12.41 62.31 36.11
N THR A 4 -11.38 62.90 36.68
CA THR A 4 -9.97 62.66 36.28
C THR A 4 -9.42 61.33 36.81
N LEU A 5 -9.84 60.89 37.99
CA LEU A 5 -9.43 59.62 38.62
C LEU A 5 -10.02 58.39 37.90
N HIS A 6 -11.23 58.53 37.38
CA HIS A 6 -11.87 57.40 36.64
C HIS A 6 -11.25 57.15 35.26
N LYS A 7 -10.81 58.25 34.61
CA LYS A 7 -10.14 58.16 33.28
C LYS A 7 -8.74 57.58 33.40
N SER A 8 -8.03 57.77 34.50
CA SER A 8 -6.71 57.20 34.78
C SER A 8 -6.78 55.68 35.07
N LYS A 9 -7.78 55.24 35.87
CA LYS A 9 -7.99 53.78 36.13
C LYS A 9 -8.34 53.01 34.87
N LYS A 10 -9.18 53.56 33.96
CA LYS A 10 -9.58 52.93 32.70
C LYS A 10 -8.40 52.80 31.74
N LYS A 11 -7.49 53.76 31.65
CA LYS A 11 -6.26 53.66 30.83
C LYS A 11 -5.28 52.61 31.37
N ARG A 12 -5.12 52.51 32.71
CA ARG A 12 -4.23 51.50 33.33
C ARG A 12 -4.76 50.09 33.13
N ASN A 13 -6.07 49.86 33.23
CA ASN A 13 -6.67 48.54 32.99
C ASN A 13 -6.55 48.13 31.54
N PHE A 14 -6.70 49.06 30.59
CA PHE A 14 -6.53 48.77 29.15
C PHE A 14 -5.07 48.43 28.79
N ALA A 15 -4.09 49.09 29.40
CA ALA A 15 -2.67 48.80 29.22
C ALA A 15 -2.31 47.43 29.82
N ALA A 16 -2.84 47.08 30.99
CA ALA A 16 -2.63 45.80 31.64
C ALA A 16 -3.24 44.62 30.85
N GLU A 17 -4.41 44.85 30.25
CA GLU A 17 -5.06 43.83 29.40
C GLU A 17 -4.29 43.60 28.07
N LYS A 18 -3.76 44.67 27.47
CA LYS A 18 -2.93 44.60 26.28
C LYS A 18 -1.60 43.90 26.56
N MET A 19 -0.99 44.14 27.72
CA MET A 19 0.22 43.42 28.17
C MET A 19 -0.04 41.95 28.43
N LYS A 20 -1.15 41.55 29.02
CA LYS A 20 -1.53 40.15 29.25
C LYS A 20 -1.75 39.42 27.93
N LYS A 21 -2.38 40.04 26.93
CA LYS A 21 -2.55 39.46 25.57
C LYS A 21 -1.21 39.33 24.83
N GLY A 22 -0.31 40.33 24.99
CA GLY A 22 1.04 40.24 24.42
C GLY A 22 1.88 39.15 25.06
N LEU A 23 1.83 39.02 26.39
CA LEU A 23 2.55 37.95 27.10
C LEU A 23 2.01 36.56 26.76
N PHE A 24 0.70 36.41 26.56
CA PHE A 24 0.08 35.16 26.12
C PHE A 24 0.50 34.78 24.72
N LEU A 25 0.62 35.71 23.78
CA LEU A 25 1.10 35.48 22.43
C LEU A 25 2.59 35.08 22.40
N ILE A 26 3.41 35.69 23.27
CA ILE A 26 4.83 35.33 23.41
C ILE A 26 4.97 33.92 23.99
N LEU A 27 4.19 33.56 25.00
CA LEU A 27 4.15 32.21 25.56
C LEU A 27 3.66 31.17 24.56
N LEU A 28 2.65 31.50 23.75
CA LEU A 28 2.16 30.63 22.69
C LEU A 28 3.23 30.43 21.61
N ALA A 29 3.94 31.49 21.20
CA ALA A 29 5.05 31.42 20.24
C ALA A 29 6.23 30.61 20.78
N ALA A 30 6.53 30.72 22.08
CA ALA A 30 7.59 29.92 22.73
C ALA A 30 7.23 28.41 22.81
N PHE A 31 5.94 28.07 22.90
CA PHE A 31 5.47 26.69 22.91
C PHE A 31 5.59 26.02 21.54
N PHE A 32 5.51 26.80 20.45
CA PHE A 32 5.69 26.32 19.07
C PHE A 32 7.13 26.37 18.56
N ALA A 33 8.04 27.05 19.27
CA ALA A 33 9.45 27.19 18.87
C ALA A 33 10.28 25.89 18.83
N PRO A 34 10.03 24.85 19.65
CA PRO A 34 10.82 23.60 19.59
C PRO A 34 10.63 22.79 18.31
N GLN A 35 9.60 23.06 17.51
CA GLN A 35 9.34 22.33 16.26
C GLN A 35 10.23 22.78 15.08
N LEU A 36 11.01 23.83 15.24
CA LEU A 36 11.91 24.39 14.22
C LEU A 36 13.34 23.86 14.29
N PHE A 37 13.69 23.03 15.29
CA PHE A 37 14.94 22.30 15.28
C PHE A 37 14.82 21.20 14.24
N GLY A 38 15.49 21.41 13.10
CA GLY A 38 15.50 20.50 11.98
C GLY A 38 15.77 19.07 12.43
N GLN A 39 14.94 18.15 11.95
CA GLN A 39 15.18 16.73 12.11
C GLN A 39 16.58 16.45 11.53
N VAL A 40 17.53 16.16 12.40
CA VAL A 40 18.81 15.61 11.98
C VAL A 40 18.44 14.30 11.28
N PRO A 41 18.74 14.13 9.99
CA PRO A 41 18.43 12.88 9.31
C PRO A 41 19.12 11.75 10.09
N GLU A 42 18.36 10.72 10.44
CA GLU A 42 18.94 9.56 11.11
C GLU A 42 20.09 9.00 10.25
N PRO A 43 21.23 8.65 10.85
CA PRO A 43 22.34 8.11 10.10
C PRO A 43 21.89 6.82 9.39
N ILE A 44 22.10 6.76 8.09
CA ILE A 44 21.78 5.56 7.29
C ILE A 44 22.70 4.44 7.79
N GLN A 45 22.14 3.46 8.48
CA GLN A 45 22.86 2.26 8.91
C GLN A 45 23.01 1.34 7.69
N ILE A 46 24.22 1.22 7.17
CA ILE A 46 24.56 0.28 6.11
C ILE A 46 25.06 -1.00 6.79
N PRO A 47 24.48 -2.19 6.46
CA PRO A 47 25.03 -3.45 6.94
C PRO A 47 26.49 -3.56 6.48
N ALA A 48 27.36 -4.02 7.35
CA ALA A 48 28.76 -4.18 7.05
C ALA A 48 29.26 -5.55 7.49
N GLU A 49 30.21 -6.10 6.76
CA GLU A 49 30.87 -7.36 7.07
C GLU A 49 32.36 -7.10 7.35
N VAL A 50 32.89 -7.80 8.35
CA VAL A 50 34.31 -7.74 8.65
C VAL A 50 35.02 -8.81 7.84
N THR A 51 35.93 -8.39 6.97
CA THR A 51 36.74 -9.32 6.17
C THR A 51 37.73 -10.10 7.03
N PRO A 52 38.25 -11.24 6.58
CA PRO A 52 39.28 -11.99 7.31
C PRO A 52 40.56 -11.18 7.57
N ALA A 53 40.79 -10.10 6.82
CA ALA A 53 41.89 -9.17 7.02
C ALA A 53 41.62 -8.12 8.11
N GLY A 54 40.43 -8.11 8.74
CA GLY A 54 40.03 -7.17 9.78
C GLY A 54 39.42 -5.87 9.27
N ASP A 55 39.25 -5.69 7.95
CA ASP A 55 38.65 -4.50 7.37
C ASP A 55 37.12 -4.59 7.39
N THR A 56 36.45 -3.46 7.61
CA THR A 56 35.00 -3.36 7.58
C THR A 56 34.54 -2.88 6.21
N VAL A 57 33.78 -3.75 5.50
CA VAL A 57 33.25 -3.47 4.16
C VAL A 57 31.75 -3.29 4.24
N GLY A 58 31.23 -2.16 3.74
CA GLY A 58 29.80 -1.90 3.65
C GLY A 58 29.14 -2.81 2.61
N LEU A 59 28.02 -3.43 2.98
CA LEU A 59 27.21 -4.24 2.08
C LEU A 59 26.08 -3.42 1.48
N ALA A 60 25.98 -3.40 0.15
CA ALA A 60 24.87 -2.80 -0.57
C ALA A 60 24.10 -3.89 -1.32
N PHE A 61 22.81 -4.04 -1.00
CA PHE A 61 21.91 -4.91 -1.74
C PHE A 61 21.30 -4.13 -2.90
N LEU A 62 21.71 -4.46 -4.11
CA LEU A 62 21.16 -3.85 -5.32
C LEU A 62 19.88 -4.57 -5.72
N ARG A 63 18.96 -3.83 -6.32
CA ARG A 63 17.76 -4.42 -6.91
C ARG A 63 18.11 -5.18 -8.17
N ASP A 64 17.38 -6.27 -8.42
CA ASP A 64 17.52 -7.00 -9.68
C ASP A 64 17.21 -6.10 -10.87
N VAL A 65 18.03 -6.17 -11.91
CA VAL A 65 17.83 -5.45 -13.16
C VAL A 65 17.53 -6.45 -14.26
N TYR A 66 16.34 -6.34 -14.83
CA TYR A 66 15.90 -7.23 -15.92
C TYR A 66 16.23 -6.61 -17.27
N VAL A 67 17.00 -7.33 -18.09
CA VAL A 67 17.36 -6.89 -19.43
C VAL A 67 16.50 -7.64 -20.45
N PHE A 68 15.60 -6.93 -21.09
CA PHE A 68 14.75 -7.45 -22.14
C PHE A 68 15.07 -6.81 -23.49
N PRO A 69 14.90 -7.52 -24.62
CA PRO A 69 14.95 -6.91 -25.94
C PRO A 69 13.95 -5.75 -26.04
N LYS A 70 14.27 -4.72 -26.81
CA LYS A 70 13.33 -3.61 -27.06
C LYS A 70 12.00 -4.13 -27.58
N MET A 71 10.91 -3.62 -27.02
CA MET A 71 9.57 -3.99 -27.43
C MET A 71 9.29 -3.40 -28.82
N LYS A 72 8.95 -4.28 -29.77
CA LYS A 72 8.52 -3.90 -31.13
C LYS A 72 7.02 -4.10 -31.24
N PHE A 73 6.28 -3.06 -31.56
CA PHE A 73 4.83 -3.10 -31.75
C PHE A 73 4.49 -3.22 -33.24
N LYS A 74 3.61 -4.17 -33.58
CA LYS A 74 3.13 -4.35 -34.97
C LYS A 74 2.23 -3.19 -35.43
N ASN A 75 1.52 -2.58 -34.50
CA ASN A 75 0.61 -1.47 -34.76
C ASN A 75 0.34 -0.64 -33.48
N LYS A 76 -0.24 0.56 -33.65
CA LYS A 76 -0.61 1.46 -32.55
C LYS A 76 -1.60 0.84 -31.54
N LYS A 77 -2.42 -0.13 -31.96
CA LYS A 77 -3.37 -0.82 -31.07
C LYS A 77 -2.62 -1.69 -30.05
N GLN A 78 -1.58 -2.39 -30.51
CA GLN A 78 -0.74 -3.21 -29.64
C GLN A 78 0.07 -2.34 -28.66
N GLU A 79 0.62 -1.24 -29.13
CA GLU A 79 1.32 -0.27 -28.28
C GLU A 79 0.40 0.32 -27.19
N LYS A 80 -0.81 0.75 -27.59
CA LYS A 80 -1.82 1.27 -26.66
C LYS A 80 -2.23 0.20 -25.63
N PHE A 81 -2.35 -1.06 -26.03
CA PHE A 81 -2.63 -2.17 -25.13
C PHE A 81 -1.51 -2.36 -24.13
N TYR A 82 -0.24 -2.36 -24.57
CA TYR A 82 0.93 -2.49 -23.71
C TYR A 82 0.96 -1.40 -22.63
N TRP A 83 0.84 -0.12 -23.03
CA TRP A 83 0.87 0.99 -22.06
C TRP A 83 -0.33 1.00 -21.11
N ARG A 84 -1.48 0.50 -21.56
CA ARG A 84 -2.63 0.27 -20.67
C ARG A 84 -2.28 -0.79 -19.63
N THR A 85 -1.71 -1.91 -20.05
CA THR A 85 -1.27 -2.99 -19.15
C THR A 85 -0.24 -2.49 -18.13
N VAL A 86 0.75 -1.69 -18.57
CA VAL A 86 1.71 -1.05 -17.64
C VAL A 86 0.99 -0.24 -16.56
N ARG A 87 0.06 0.59 -16.95
CA ARG A 87 -0.71 1.41 -16.00
C ARG A 87 -1.55 0.56 -15.05
N ASP A 88 -2.22 -0.45 -15.58
CA ASP A 88 -3.09 -1.33 -14.80
C ASP A 88 -2.26 -2.18 -13.83
N VAL A 89 -1.10 -2.71 -14.22
CA VAL A 89 -0.14 -3.40 -13.34
C VAL A 89 0.36 -2.45 -12.24
N LYS A 90 0.87 -1.26 -12.59
CA LYS A 90 1.35 -0.29 -11.59
C LYS A 90 0.31 0.03 -10.51
N LYS A 91 -0.96 0.15 -10.90
CA LYS A 91 -2.05 0.46 -9.97
C LYS A 91 -2.43 -0.75 -9.10
N THR A 92 -2.43 -1.96 -9.65
CA THR A 92 -3.02 -3.14 -9.00
C THR A 92 -2.02 -4.04 -8.28
N LEU A 93 -0.75 -4.05 -8.72
CA LEU A 93 0.30 -4.89 -8.13
C LEU A 93 0.51 -4.67 -6.62
N PRO A 94 0.53 -3.43 -6.08
CA PRO A 94 0.65 -3.24 -4.64
C PRO A 94 -0.49 -3.89 -3.84
N TYR A 95 -1.72 -3.80 -4.35
CA TYR A 95 -2.89 -4.42 -3.72
C TYR A 95 -2.83 -5.94 -3.82
N ALA A 96 -2.41 -6.49 -4.96
CA ALA A 96 -2.25 -7.93 -5.14
C ALA A 96 -1.25 -8.51 -4.13
N LYS A 97 -0.09 -7.88 -3.96
CA LYS A 97 0.94 -8.29 -2.98
C LYS A 97 0.42 -8.24 -1.54
N ILE A 98 -0.29 -7.17 -1.17
CA ILE A 98 -0.89 -7.05 0.16
C ILE A 98 -1.90 -8.18 0.38
N LEU A 99 -2.80 -8.40 -0.58
CA LEU A 99 -3.84 -9.43 -0.46
C LEU A 99 -3.24 -10.84 -0.40
N ALA A 100 -2.28 -11.15 -1.26
CA ALA A 100 -1.58 -12.44 -1.24
C ALA A 100 -0.90 -12.70 0.12
N LYS A 101 -0.18 -11.72 0.65
CA LYS A 101 0.45 -11.82 1.98
C LYS A 101 -0.57 -12.00 3.11
N GLU A 102 -1.70 -11.30 3.04
CA GLU A 102 -2.78 -11.47 4.02
C GLU A 102 -3.43 -12.86 3.88
N MET A 103 -3.56 -13.39 2.68
CA MET A 103 -4.06 -14.74 2.43
C MET A 103 -3.12 -15.79 3.02
N GLU A 104 -1.80 -15.66 2.82
CA GLU A 104 -0.78 -16.53 3.39
C GLU A 104 -0.87 -16.58 4.93
N LYS A 105 -0.84 -15.43 5.59
CA LYS A 105 -1.01 -15.32 7.04
C LYS A 105 -2.29 -15.97 7.53
N THR A 106 -3.38 -15.76 6.82
CA THR A 106 -4.70 -16.31 7.15
C THR A 106 -4.69 -17.83 7.02
N SER A 107 -4.03 -18.37 6.01
CA SER A 107 -3.84 -19.82 5.83
C SER A 107 -3.12 -20.43 7.03
N ASP A 108 -2.01 -19.82 7.45
CA ASP A 108 -1.22 -20.29 8.59
C ASP A 108 -2.04 -20.31 9.89
N LEU A 109 -2.77 -19.24 10.15
CA LEU A 109 -3.67 -19.16 11.30
C LEU A 109 -4.75 -20.25 11.28
N MET A 110 -5.25 -20.59 10.09
CA MET A 110 -6.31 -21.61 9.94
C MET A 110 -5.79 -23.05 10.03
N LYS A 111 -4.47 -23.31 9.91
CA LYS A 111 -3.94 -24.69 10.00
C LYS A 111 -4.35 -25.41 11.27
N SER A 112 -4.37 -24.71 12.42
CA SER A 112 -4.75 -25.26 13.72
C SER A 112 -6.26 -25.32 13.98
N MET A 113 -7.09 -24.77 13.09
CA MET A 113 -8.54 -24.65 13.29
C MET A 113 -9.30 -25.85 12.71
N ASN A 114 -10.37 -26.27 13.41
CA ASN A 114 -11.33 -27.23 12.86
C ASN A 114 -12.22 -26.57 11.78
N ARG A 115 -12.95 -27.39 10.99
CA ARG A 115 -13.77 -26.93 9.86
C ARG A 115 -14.79 -25.83 10.22
N ARG A 116 -15.41 -25.92 11.40
CA ARG A 116 -16.40 -24.93 11.86
C ARG A 116 -15.75 -23.61 12.25
N GLN A 117 -14.58 -23.68 12.92
CA GLN A 117 -13.79 -22.51 13.29
C GLN A 117 -13.25 -21.78 12.05
N LYS A 118 -12.68 -22.52 11.08
CA LYS A 118 -12.23 -21.98 9.78
C LYS A 118 -13.35 -21.19 9.10
N ARG A 119 -14.55 -21.76 9.04
CA ARG A 119 -15.72 -21.12 8.42
C ARG A 119 -16.11 -19.80 9.10
N LYS A 120 -16.16 -19.79 10.44
CA LYS A 120 -16.52 -18.59 11.21
C LYS A 120 -15.46 -17.51 11.06
N PHE A 121 -14.18 -17.87 11.21
CA PHE A 121 -13.05 -16.99 11.07
C PHE A 121 -13.01 -16.34 9.70
N TRP A 122 -13.11 -17.15 8.63
CA TRP A 122 -13.11 -16.67 7.27
C TRP A 122 -14.20 -15.65 6.97
N LYS A 123 -15.43 -15.94 7.39
CA LYS A 123 -16.58 -15.03 7.20
C LYS A 123 -16.33 -13.65 7.84
N GLN A 124 -15.70 -13.61 9.00
CA GLN A 124 -15.37 -12.37 9.69
C GLN A 124 -14.21 -11.64 8.99
N TYR A 125 -13.21 -12.38 8.59
CA TYR A 125 -12.02 -11.86 7.94
C TYR A 125 -12.31 -11.29 6.55
N GLU A 126 -13.09 -11.98 5.74
CA GLU A 126 -13.60 -11.51 4.45
C GLU A 126 -14.29 -10.13 4.58
N LYS A 127 -15.18 -10.01 5.57
CA LYS A 127 -15.86 -8.73 5.82
C LYS A 127 -14.87 -7.60 6.16
N LEU A 128 -13.87 -7.87 6.97
CA LEU A 128 -12.85 -6.89 7.34
C LEU A 128 -11.99 -6.48 6.13
N LEU A 129 -11.60 -7.43 5.29
CA LEU A 129 -10.85 -7.15 4.05
C LEU A 129 -11.65 -6.26 3.11
N PHE A 130 -12.93 -6.61 2.88
CA PHE A 130 -13.80 -5.78 2.04
C PHE A 130 -13.94 -4.37 2.59
N GLN A 131 -14.23 -4.21 3.87
CA GLN A 131 -14.36 -2.88 4.49
C GLN A 131 -13.09 -2.05 4.37
N ARG A 132 -11.91 -2.68 4.48
CA ARG A 132 -10.61 -1.99 4.39
C ARG A 132 -10.29 -1.51 2.98
N TYR A 133 -10.60 -2.30 1.97
CA TYR A 133 -10.16 -2.05 0.59
C TYR A 133 -11.29 -1.70 -0.37
N GLU A 134 -12.54 -1.68 0.07
CA GLU A 134 -13.72 -1.40 -0.77
C GLU A 134 -13.60 -0.08 -1.53
N GLY A 135 -13.16 1.00 -0.87
CA GLY A 135 -12.94 2.29 -1.51
C GLY A 135 -11.95 2.20 -2.66
N SER A 136 -10.79 1.58 -2.42
CA SER A 136 -9.76 1.41 -3.44
C SER A 136 -10.22 0.54 -4.61
N PHE A 137 -11.05 -0.47 -4.35
CA PHE A 137 -11.57 -1.35 -5.40
C PHE A 137 -12.67 -0.68 -6.22
N ARG A 138 -13.51 0.14 -5.62
CA ARG A 138 -14.54 0.92 -6.33
C ARG A 138 -13.96 1.90 -7.33
N ASP A 139 -12.75 2.42 -7.04
CA ASP A 139 -12.03 3.34 -7.92
C ASP A 139 -11.27 2.63 -9.05
N MET A 140 -11.36 1.31 -9.14
CA MET A 140 -10.75 0.52 -10.20
C MET A 140 -11.73 0.34 -11.38
N THR A 141 -11.18 0.43 -12.59
CA THR A 141 -11.93 0.02 -13.79
C THR A 141 -12.06 -1.51 -13.84
N ALA A 142 -13.00 -2.02 -14.65
CA ALA A 142 -13.16 -3.47 -14.87
C ALA A 142 -11.83 -4.14 -15.33
N SER A 143 -11.06 -3.49 -16.21
CA SER A 143 -9.75 -3.96 -16.66
C SER A 143 -8.75 -4.06 -15.49
N GLN A 144 -8.75 -3.08 -14.59
CA GLN A 144 -7.90 -3.09 -13.39
C GLN A 144 -8.33 -4.17 -12.41
N GLY A 145 -9.63 -4.38 -12.24
CA GLY A 145 -10.14 -5.47 -11.41
C GLY A 145 -9.75 -6.84 -11.93
N GLN A 146 -9.86 -7.07 -13.23
CA GLN A 146 -9.38 -8.30 -13.88
C GLN A 146 -7.86 -8.48 -13.71
N MET A 147 -7.08 -7.39 -13.88
CA MET A 147 -5.65 -7.41 -13.65
C MET A 147 -5.31 -7.74 -12.18
N LEU A 148 -6.00 -7.12 -11.21
CA LEU A 148 -5.84 -7.42 -9.79
C LEU A 148 -6.04 -8.91 -9.49
N MET A 149 -7.08 -9.52 -10.08
CA MET A 149 -7.35 -10.95 -9.91
C MET A 149 -6.22 -11.83 -10.44
N LYS A 150 -5.74 -11.55 -11.64
CA LYS A 150 -4.59 -12.25 -12.24
C LYS A 150 -3.33 -12.10 -11.38
N LEU A 151 -3.10 -10.91 -10.85
CA LEU A 151 -1.94 -10.67 -10.00
C LEU A 151 -2.05 -11.32 -8.63
N ILE A 152 -3.25 -11.43 -8.04
CA ILE A 152 -3.45 -12.20 -6.81
C ILE A 152 -3.14 -13.69 -7.07
N ASP A 153 -3.60 -14.24 -8.18
CA ASP A 153 -3.29 -15.63 -8.56
C ASP A 153 -1.78 -15.85 -8.71
N ARG A 154 -1.08 -14.93 -9.38
CA ARG A 154 0.38 -14.91 -9.49
C ARG A 154 1.10 -14.83 -8.15
N GLU A 155 0.74 -13.86 -7.32
CA GLU A 155 1.42 -13.57 -6.04
C GLU A 155 1.13 -14.64 -4.97
N SER A 156 -0.03 -15.29 -5.04
CA SER A 156 -0.36 -16.37 -4.11
C SER A 156 0.40 -17.68 -4.38
N GLY A 157 1.07 -17.81 -5.52
CA GLY A 157 2.11 -18.79 -5.81
C GLY A 157 1.74 -20.27 -5.67
N VAL A 158 2.69 -21.14 -5.99
CA VAL A 158 2.53 -22.62 -6.00
C VAL A 158 2.31 -23.23 -4.61
N THR A 159 2.64 -22.53 -3.54
CA THR A 159 2.34 -22.91 -2.15
C THR A 159 0.85 -22.74 -1.79
N SER A 160 0.09 -22.21 -2.72
CA SER A 160 -1.32 -21.84 -2.51
C SER A 160 -2.30 -22.94 -2.88
N TYR A 161 -1.86 -24.13 -3.29
CA TYR A 161 -2.82 -25.19 -3.60
C TYR A 161 -3.72 -25.48 -2.40
N ASP A 162 -3.16 -25.56 -1.19
CA ASP A 162 -3.92 -25.73 0.04
C ASP A 162 -4.77 -24.50 0.37
N VAL A 163 -4.25 -23.30 0.04
CA VAL A 163 -4.98 -22.03 0.19
C VAL A 163 -6.09 -21.95 -0.86
N ILE A 164 -5.81 -22.29 -2.11
CA ILE A 164 -6.80 -22.31 -3.20
C ILE A 164 -7.89 -23.36 -2.94
N GLU A 165 -7.58 -24.53 -2.42
CA GLU A 165 -8.62 -25.50 -2.01
C GLU A 165 -9.49 -24.97 -0.86
N LEU A 166 -8.87 -24.31 0.12
CA LEU A 166 -9.59 -23.62 1.19
C LEU A 166 -10.43 -22.45 0.66
N TYR A 167 -9.94 -21.75 -0.38
CA TYR A 167 -10.58 -20.58 -0.97
C TYR A 167 -11.47 -20.90 -2.18
N LYS A 168 -11.24 -21.99 -2.91
CA LYS A 168 -12.20 -22.52 -3.94
C LYS A 168 -13.41 -23.21 -3.33
N GLY A 169 -13.43 -23.48 -2.02
CA GLY A 169 -14.60 -23.98 -1.32
C GLY A 169 -15.73 -22.94 -1.25
N SER A 170 -16.91 -23.37 -0.79
CA SER A 170 -18.14 -22.55 -0.69
C SER A 170 -17.99 -21.22 0.05
N LEU A 171 -16.87 -21.01 0.74
CA LEU A 171 -16.58 -19.82 1.54
C LEU A 171 -15.85 -18.72 0.75
N ALA A 172 -15.01 -19.09 -0.19
CA ALA A 172 -14.40 -18.15 -1.12
C ALA A 172 -15.38 -17.66 -2.19
N ALA A 173 -16.44 -18.43 -2.45
CA ALA A 173 -17.45 -18.06 -3.43
C ALA A 173 -18.03 -16.65 -3.19
N ASN A 174 -18.22 -16.25 -1.95
CA ASN A 174 -18.77 -14.92 -1.62
C ASN A 174 -17.77 -13.80 -1.91
N PHE A 175 -16.48 -14.01 -1.58
CA PHE A 175 -15.42 -13.05 -1.90
C PHE A 175 -15.29 -12.88 -3.42
N TRP A 176 -15.18 -14.00 -4.15
CA TRP A 176 -15.09 -14.01 -5.59
C TRP A 176 -16.35 -13.49 -6.27
N GLN A 177 -17.56 -13.79 -5.72
CA GLN A 177 -18.83 -13.22 -6.19
C GLN A 177 -18.91 -11.72 -5.95
N GLY A 178 -18.41 -11.22 -4.81
CA GLY A 178 -18.33 -9.78 -4.54
C GLY A 178 -17.45 -9.06 -5.55
N LEU A 179 -16.26 -9.60 -5.84
CA LEU A 179 -15.37 -9.07 -6.86
C LEU A 179 -15.97 -9.23 -8.27
N ALA A 180 -16.57 -10.38 -8.59
CA ALA A 180 -17.24 -10.60 -9.87
C ALA A 180 -18.40 -9.62 -10.09
N LYS A 181 -19.15 -9.30 -9.05
CA LYS A 181 -20.24 -8.31 -9.11
C LYS A 181 -19.71 -6.89 -9.38
N MET A 182 -18.50 -6.56 -8.88
CA MET A 182 -17.89 -5.26 -9.08
C MET A 182 -17.19 -5.14 -10.44
N PHE A 183 -16.57 -6.21 -10.94
CA PHE A 183 -15.66 -6.18 -12.10
C PHE A 183 -16.12 -7.03 -13.30
N GLY A 184 -17.25 -7.74 -13.19
CA GLY A 184 -17.78 -8.60 -14.24
C GLY A 184 -17.42 -10.08 -14.08
N ASN A 185 -18.11 -10.95 -14.83
CA ASN A 185 -18.03 -12.41 -14.66
C ASN A 185 -16.75 -13.10 -15.14
N ASP A 186 -15.81 -12.36 -15.75
CA ASP A 186 -14.63 -12.93 -16.42
C ASP A 186 -13.40 -13.03 -15.51
N LEU A 187 -13.63 -13.32 -14.22
CA LEU A 187 -12.60 -13.35 -13.18
C LEU A 187 -11.89 -14.71 -13.04
N LYS A 188 -12.24 -15.70 -13.84
CA LYS A 188 -11.69 -17.08 -13.73
C LYS A 188 -10.42 -17.33 -14.55
N ALA A 189 -9.84 -16.30 -15.14
CA ALA A 189 -8.64 -16.47 -15.96
C ALA A 189 -7.45 -16.78 -15.03
N GLU A 190 -6.98 -18.02 -15.08
CA GLU A 190 -5.71 -18.44 -14.45
C GLU A 190 -4.55 -17.64 -15.04
N TYR A 191 -3.62 -17.22 -14.18
CA TYR A 191 -2.42 -16.54 -14.61
C TYR A 191 -1.41 -17.53 -15.21
N ASP A 192 -0.95 -17.23 -16.42
CA ASP A 192 0.07 -18.02 -17.11
C ASP A 192 1.18 -17.10 -17.64
N GLY A 193 2.18 -16.84 -16.79
CA GLY A 193 3.30 -15.96 -17.09
C GLY A 193 4.23 -16.50 -18.20
N ASN A 194 4.17 -17.79 -18.52
CA ASN A 194 5.03 -18.40 -19.54
C ASN A 194 4.43 -18.32 -20.95
N ASP A 195 3.10 -18.23 -21.06
CA ASP A 195 2.40 -18.19 -22.36
C ASP A 195 1.46 -16.99 -22.47
N LYS A 196 0.24 -17.10 -21.97
CA LYS A 196 -0.82 -16.09 -22.18
C LYS A 196 -0.49 -14.73 -21.59
N ASP A 197 0.14 -14.70 -20.42
CA ASP A 197 0.44 -13.49 -19.65
C ASP A 197 1.93 -13.09 -19.73
N LYS A 198 2.70 -13.63 -20.68
CA LYS A 198 4.14 -13.36 -20.85
C LYS A 198 4.49 -11.86 -20.94
N ILE A 199 3.66 -11.09 -21.63
CA ILE A 199 3.85 -9.63 -21.71
C ILE A 199 3.56 -8.97 -20.35
N THR A 200 2.55 -9.43 -19.65
CA THR A 200 2.20 -8.96 -18.31
C THR A 200 3.31 -9.29 -17.31
N GLU A 201 3.86 -10.51 -17.34
CA GLU A 201 4.98 -10.91 -16.50
C GLU A 201 6.22 -10.03 -16.71
N ARG A 202 6.59 -9.79 -17.97
CA ARG A 202 7.66 -8.86 -18.31
C ARG A 202 7.42 -7.46 -17.71
N ILE A 203 6.19 -6.94 -17.80
CA ILE A 203 5.82 -5.64 -17.25
C ILE A 203 5.94 -5.66 -15.72
N ILE A 204 5.49 -6.74 -15.07
CA ILE A 204 5.59 -6.88 -13.61
C ILE A 204 7.05 -6.83 -13.17
N LEU A 205 7.93 -7.61 -13.79
CA LEU A 205 9.36 -7.63 -13.47
C LEU A 205 10.00 -6.24 -13.63
N LEU A 206 9.64 -5.51 -14.68
CA LEU A 206 10.13 -4.15 -14.92
C LEU A 206 9.57 -3.13 -13.91
N VAL A 207 8.33 -3.30 -13.45
CA VAL A 207 7.72 -2.46 -12.41
C VAL A 207 8.34 -2.75 -11.04
N GLU A 208 8.55 -4.02 -10.71
CA GLU A 208 9.15 -4.45 -9.44
C GLU A 208 10.61 -4.00 -9.30
N SER A 209 11.35 -4.04 -10.39
CA SER A 209 12.74 -3.55 -10.43
C SER A 209 12.87 -2.01 -10.52
N GLY A 210 11.74 -1.30 -10.69
CA GLY A 210 11.72 0.16 -10.82
C GLY A 210 12.19 0.68 -12.19
N GLN A 211 12.19 -0.19 -13.21
CA GLN A 211 12.58 0.15 -14.58
C GLN A 211 11.41 0.73 -15.40
N LEU A 212 10.17 0.55 -14.93
CA LEU A 212 8.94 1.15 -15.46
C LEU A 212 8.22 1.96 -14.41
#